data_f2146b23b84d42e7e18987ddf4c6ed73
#
_entry.id   f2146b23b84d42e7e18987ddf4c6ed73
#
_cell.length_a   1.000
_cell.length_b   1.000
_cell.length_c   1.000
_cell.angle_alpha   90.00
_cell.angle_beta   90.00
_cell.angle_gamma   90.00
#
_symmetry.space_group_name_H-M   'P 1'
#
loop_
_entity.id
_entity.type
_entity.pdbx_description
1 polymer ?
#
loop_
_entity_poly.entity_id
_entity_poly.type
_entity_poly.pdbx_seq_one_letter_code
_entity_poly.pdbx_strand_id
1 'polypeptide(L)'
;RFYAATFPDSEVTAVRKAPSDYPGGKEGDVLTVEFTVLGIPCLGLNGGPEFKHSEAFSFQIATENQEETDRYWNAIVGNGGQESQCGWCKDRWGLSWQITPRVLTDALAVGGDEAKRAFQAMMPMKKIDVATIEAARRGLVTSEASRK
;
A
#
# COMPACT_ATOMS: atom_id res chain seq x y z
N ARG A 1 15.84 2.06 1.13
CA ARG A 1 15.92 1.86 2.59
C ARG A 1 14.57 1.96 3.29
N PHE A 2 13.68 2.84 2.83
CA PHE A 2 12.36 3.02 3.45
C PHE A 2 11.56 1.71 3.47
N TYR A 3 11.45 1.00 2.36
CA TYR A 3 10.70 -0.26 2.30
C TYR A 3 11.33 -1.35 3.18
N ALA A 4 12.65 -1.44 3.18
CA ALA A 4 13.36 -2.39 4.04
C ALA A 4 13.12 -2.15 5.53
N ALA A 5 13.00 -0.90 5.95
CA ALA A 5 12.71 -0.53 7.33
C ALA A 5 11.23 -0.66 7.71
N THR A 6 10.32 -0.62 6.74
CA THR A 6 8.87 -0.55 6.96
C THR A 6 8.20 -1.93 6.93
N PHE A 7 8.61 -2.80 6.00
CA PHE A 7 7.93 -4.07 5.76
C PHE A 7 8.77 -5.26 6.19
N PRO A 8 8.14 -6.37 6.66
CA PRO A 8 8.85 -7.62 6.91
C PRO A 8 9.37 -8.22 5.60
N ASP A 9 10.35 -9.13 5.70
CA ASP A 9 10.96 -9.81 4.54
C ASP A 9 11.42 -8.85 3.44
N SER A 10 11.98 -7.71 3.86
CA SER A 10 12.36 -6.61 2.99
C SER A 10 13.77 -6.15 3.35
N GLU A 11 14.66 -6.18 2.38
CA GLU A 11 16.06 -5.80 2.57
C GLU A 11 16.68 -5.28 1.28
N VAL A 12 17.72 -4.46 1.41
CA VAL A 12 18.58 -4.08 0.29
C VAL A 12 19.65 -5.16 0.13
N THR A 13 19.70 -5.80 -1.02
CA THR A 13 20.62 -6.92 -1.29
C THR A 13 21.87 -6.52 -2.07
N ALA A 14 21.76 -5.52 -2.94
CA ALA A 14 22.92 -5.01 -3.67
C ALA A 14 22.71 -3.57 -4.11
N VAL A 15 23.80 -2.80 -4.14
CA VAL A 15 23.84 -1.45 -4.68
C VAL A 15 24.94 -1.40 -5.73
N ARG A 16 24.62 -1.00 -6.96
CA ARG A 16 25.58 -0.93 -8.06
C ARG A 16 25.70 0.49 -8.56
N LYS A 17 26.94 0.91 -8.77
CA LYS A 17 27.27 2.23 -9.29
C LYS A 17 27.35 2.22 -10.81
N ALA A 18 27.07 3.38 -11.43
CA ALA A 18 27.18 3.55 -12.86
C ALA A 18 28.64 3.41 -13.32
N PRO A 19 28.92 2.55 -14.33
CA PRO A 19 30.26 2.37 -14.85
C PRO A 19 30.72 3.49 -15.78
N SER A 20 29.79 4.37 -16.18
CA SER A 20 30.04 5.56 -17.03
C SER A 20 28.90 6.55 -16.86
N ASP A 21 29.06 7.74 -17.43
CA ASP A 21 27.96 8.70 -17.54
C ASP A 21 26.78 8.09 -18.31
N TYR A 22 25.56 8.45 -17.93
CA TYR A 22 24.32 7.99 -18.53
C TYR A 22 23.28 9.11 -18.54
N PRO A 23 22.16 9.00 -19.28
CA PRO A 23 21.20 10.11 -19.42
C PRO A 23 20.64 10.67 -18.11
N GLY A 24 20.56 9.86 -17.05
CA GLY A 24 20.03 10.24 -15.74
C GLY A 24 21.10 10.60 -14.70
N GLY A 25 22.41 10.52 -15.01
CA GLY A 25 23.45 10.75 -14.03
C GLY A 25 24.88 10.55 -14.53
N LYS A 26 25.80 10.47 -13.59
CA LYS A 26 27.24 10.41 -13.81
C LYS A 26 27.85 9.07 -13.41
N GLU A 27 29.02 8.77 -13.97
CA GLU A 27 29.85 7.67 -13.49
C GLU A 27 30.04 7.74 -11.97
N GLY A 28 29.87 6.61 -11.30
CA GLY A 28 29.98 6.48 -9.86
C GLY A 28 28.70 6.78 -9.07
N ASP A 29 27.67 7.36 -9.68
CA ASP A 29 26.35 7.47 -9.05
C ASP A 29 25.72 6.09 -8.86
N VAL A 30 24.85 5.96 -7.87
CA VAL A 30 24.05 4.73 -7.70
C VAL A 30 23.15 4.58 -8.93
N LEU A 31 23.34 3.51 -9.68
CA LEU A 31 22.55 3.20 -10.86
C LEU A 31 21.40 2.26 -10.56
N THR A 32 21.69 1.14 -9.90
CA THR A 32 20.68 0.14 -9.54
C THR A 32 20.76 -0.25 -8.08
N VAL A 33 19.60 -0.53 -7.52
CA VAL A 33 19.46 -1.10 -6.18
C VAL A 33 18.64 -2.38 -6.29
N GLU A 34 19.23 -3.51 -5.92
CA GLU A 34 18.52 -4.77 -5.77
C GLU A 34 17.99 -4.86 -4.34
N PHE A 35 16.74 -5.19 -4.19
CA PHE A 35 16.09 -5.27 -2.88
C PHE A 35 14.88 -6.21 -2.93
N THR A 36 14.41 -6.58 -1.75
CA THR A 36 13.15 -7.29 -1.61
C THR A 36 12.12 -6.41 -0.90
N VAL A 37 10.86 -6.56 -1.29
CA VAL A 37 9.71 -5.99 -0.59
C VAL A 37 8.74 -7.13 -0.33
N LEU A 38 8.49 -7.43 0.94
CA LEU A 38 7.61 -8.54 1.35
C LEU A 38 8.00 -9.86 0.66
N GLY A 39 9.30 -10.11 0.54
CA GLY A 39 9.85 -11.28 -0.12
C GLY A 39 9.88 -11.21 -1.65
N ILE A 40 9.35 -10.16 -2.27
CA ILE A 40 9.35 -10.01 -3.73
C ILE A 40 10.67 -9.37 -4.17
N PRO A 41 11.45 -10.03 -5.03
CA PRO A 41 12.65 -9.44 -5.60
C PRO A 41 12.32 -8.25 -6.48
N CYS A 42 12.99 -7.12 -6.24
CA CYS A 42 12.82 -5.88 -6.97
C CYS A 42 14.17 -5.32 -7.40
N LEU A 43 14.15 -4.56 -8.48
CA LEU A 43 15.30 -3.78 -8.94
C LEU A 43 14.86 -2.34 -9.17
N GLY A 44 15.48 -1.42 -8.44
CA GLY A 44 15.33 0.01 -8.65
C GLY A 44 16.38 0.52 -9.63
N LEU A 45 15.97 1.13 -10.72
CA LEU A 45 16.83 1.81 -11.67
C LEU A 45 16.74 3.32 -11.47
N ASN A 46 17.88 3.97 -11.27
CA ASN A 46 17.96 5.42 -11.17
C ASN A 46 18.01 6.04 -12.58
N GLY A 47 16.89 5.98 -13.28
CA GLY A 47 16.76 6.39 -14.68
C GLY A 47 16.33 7.82 -14.92
N GLY A 48 16.20 8.64 -13.86
CA GLY A 48 15.75 10.03 -13.95
C GLY A 48 14.22 10.18 -13.81
N PRO A 49 13.71 11.41 -13.91
CA PRO A 49 12.33 11.75 -13.56
C PRO A 49 11.33 11.67 -14.73
N GLU A 50 11.71 11.10 -15.86
CA GLU A 50 10.89 11.12 -17.08
C GLU A 50 9.59 10.33 -16.92
N PHE A 51 9.64 9.16 -16.25
CA PHE A 51 8.49 8.32 -16.03
C PHE A 51 8.02 8.40 -14.57
N LYS A 52 6.71 8.51 -14.39
CA LYS A 52 6.07 8.58 -13.07
C LYS A 52 5.18 7.37 -12.84
N HIS A 53 5.09 6.94 -11.59
CA HIS A 53 4.11 5.94 -11.19
C HIS A 53 2.68 6.46 -11.35
N SER A 54 1.76 5.53 -11.57
CA SER A 54 0.32 5.82 -11.61
C SER A 54 -0.45 4.78 -10.81
N GLU A 55 -1.74 5.03 -10.58
CA GLU A 55 -2.65 4.12 -9.90
C GLU A 55 -3.01 2.86 -10.72
N ALA A 56 -2.51 2.76 -11.95
CA ALA A 56 -2.68 1.55 -12.77
C ALA A 56 -1.94 0.33 -12.20
N PHE A 57 -0.97 0.56 -11.31
CA PHE A 57 -0.26 -0.47 -10.59
C PHE A 57 -0.26 -0.18 -9.09
N SER A 58 -0.39 -1.21 -8.27
CA SER A 58 -0.26 -1.12 -6.82
C SER A 58 0.23 -2.43 -6.22
N PHE A 59 0.89 -2.34 -5.07
CA PHE A 59 1.06 -3.49 -4.19
C PHE A 59 -0.10 -3.55 -3.20
N GLN A 60 -0.67 -4.75 -3.01
CA GLN A 60 -1.65 -4.99 -1.95
C GLN A 60 -0.96 -5.71 -0.80
N ILE A 61 -1.11 -5.16 0.40
CA ILE A 61 -0.62 -5.75 1.64
C ILE A 61 -1.81 -6.24 2.46
N ALA A 62 -1.86 -7.53 2.75
CA ALA A 62 -2.80 -8.10 3.68
C ALA A 62 -2.35 -7.79 5.11
N THR A 63 -3.26 -7.28 5.93
CA THR A 63 -3.01 -7.01 7.35
C THR A 63 -3.92 -7.84 8.24
N GLU A 64 -3.42 -8.20 9.42
CA GLU A 64 -4.15 -9.11 10.32
C GLU A 64 -5.17 -8.40 11.21
N ASN A 65 -4.91 -7.13 11.54
CA ASN A 65 -5.73 -6.37 12.48
C ASN A 65 -5.58 -4.85 12.24
N GLN A 66 -6.29 -4.06 13.05
CA GLN A 66 -6.26 -2.60 12.94
C GLN A 66 -4.88 -2.03 13.26
N GLU A 67 -4.20 -2.56 14.25
CA GLU A 67 -2.86 -2.10 14.65
C GLU A 67 -1.86 -2.21 13.49
N GLU A 68 -1.83 -3.34 12.80
CA GLU A 68 -0.96 -3.56 11.65
C GLU A 68 -1.37 -2.68 10.46
N THR A 69 -2.67 -2.54 10.21
CA THR A 69 -3.22 -1.63 9.20
C THR A 69 -2.77 -0.20 9.46
N ASP A 70 -2.92 0.29 10.68
CA ASP A 70 -2.51 1.64 11.09
C ASP A 70 -0.99 1.83 10.95
N ARG A 71 -0.22 0.84 11.33
CA ARG A 71 1.25 0.90 11.27
C ARG A 71 1.74 1.13 9.84
N TYR A 72 1.29 0.33 8.89
CA TYR A 72 1.71 0.48 7.50
C TYR A 72 1.13 1.73 6.84
N TRP A 73 -0.14 2.02 7.08
CA TRP A 73 -0.77 3.24 6.57
C TRP A 73 -0.04 4.49 7.04
N ASN A 74 0.17 4.60 8.33
CA ASN A 74 0.83 5.76 8.92
C ASN A 74 2.29 5.88 8.50
N ALA A 75 3.01 4.77 8.35
CA ALA A 75 4.39 4.77 7.86
C ALA A 75 4.48 5.33 6.43
N ILE A 76 3.60 4.91 5.54
CA ILE A 76 3.59 5.35 4.13
C ILE A 76 3.13 6.81 4.02
N VAL A 77 1.98 7.13 4.60
CA VAL A 77 1.40 8.47 4.53
C VAL A 77 2.26 9.49 5.30
N GLY A 78 2.77 9.11 6.46
CA GLY A 78 3.61 9.96 7.29
C GLY A 78 5.01 10.23 6.72
N ASN A 79 5.46 9.49 5.73
CA ASN A 79 6.74 9.69 5.05
C ASN A 79 6.58 10.46 3.72
N GLY A 80 5.78 11.49 3.70
CA GLY A 80 5.52 12.30 2.50
C GLY A 80 4.57 11.66 1.50
N GLY A 81 3.82 10.64 1.92
CA GLY A 81 2.81 9.99 1.13
C GLY A 81 1.47 10.72 1.16
N GLN A 82 0.47 10.11 0.52
CA GLN A 82 -0.87 10.67 0.40
C GLN A 82 -1.92 9.59 0.66
N GLU A 83 -2.95 9.94 1.41
CA GLU A 83 -4.15 9.12 1.54
C GLU A 83 -4.96 9.11 0.25
N SER A 84 -5.56 7.97 -0.07
CA SER A 84 -6.55 7.85 -1.12
C SER A 84 -7.77 7.09 -0.58
N GLN A 85 -8.59 6.53 -1.45
CA GLN A 85 -9.86 5.92 -1.10
C GLN A 85 -9.74 4.39 -0.93
N CYS A 86 -10.63 3.81 -0.14
CA CYS A 86 -10.84 2.36 -0.06
C CYS A 86 -9.57 1.56 0.31
N GLY A 87 -8.77 2.06 1.23
CA GLY A 87 -7.54 1.41 1.65
C GLY A 87 -6.33 1.70 0.75
N TRP A 88 -6.49 2.53 -0.26
CA TRP A 88 -5.39 2.96 -1.12
C TRP A 88 -4.65 4.15 -0.53
N CYS A 89 -3.34 4.14 -0.69
CA CYS A 89 -2.48 5.29 -0.40
C CYS A 89 -1.29 5.28 -1.36
N LYS A 90 -0.61 6.41 -1.45
CA LYS A 90 0.63 6.55 -2.23
C LYS A 90 1.79 6.82 -1.30
N ASP A 91 2.95 6.27 -1.63
CA ASP A 91 4.18 6.68 -0.97
C ASP A 91 4.70 8.02 -1.55
N ARG A 92 5.77 8.55 -0.96
CA ARG A 92 6.35 9.82 -1.39
C ARG A 92 6.86 9.82 -2.84
N TRP A 93 7.09 8.63 -3.42
CA TRP A 93 7.55 8.48 -4.81
C TRP A 93 6.42 8.25 -5.81
N GLY A 94 5.17 8.24 -5.33
CA GLY A 94 3.98 8.08 -6.16
C GLY A 94 3.58 6.64 -6.42
N LEU A 95 4.27 5.65 -5.84
CA LEU A 95 3.85 4.25 -5.92
C LEU A 95 2.63 4.02 -5.05
N SER A 96 1.62 3.38 -5.63
CA SER A 96 0.36 3.08 -4.95
C SER A 96 0.42 1.80 -4.15
N TRP A 97 -0.21 1.83 -2.98
CA TRP A 97 -0.33 0.72 -2.04
C TRP A 97 -1.79 0.55 -1.65
N GLN A 98 -2.21 -0.70 -1.51
CA GLN A 98 -3.49 -1.06 -0.90
C GLN A 98 -3.20 -1.72 0.44
N ILE A 99 -3.58 -1.10 1.54
CA ILE A 99 -3.44 -1.66 2.88
C ILE A 99 -4.79 -2.29 3.22
N THR A 100 -4.85 -3.62 3.13
CA THR A 100 -6.12 -4.34 3.09
C THR A 100 -6.18 -5.36 4.22
N PRO A 101 -6.96 -5.09 5.29
CA PRO A 101 -7.18 -6.08 6.35
C PRO A 101 -7.82 -7.35 5.80
N ARG A 102 -7.39 -8.51 6.29
CA ARG A 102 -7.94 -9.81 5.88
C ARG A 102 -9.44 -9.93 6.10
N VAL A 103 -9.96 -9.28 7.12
CA VAL A 103 -11.41 -9.25 7.37
C VAL A 103 -12.19 -8.75 6.16
N LEU A 104 -11.64 -7.79 5.42
CA LEU A 104 -12.25 -7.26 4.19
C LEU A 104 -12.13 -8.24 3.03
N THR A 105 -10.94 -8.75 2.76
CA THR A 105 -10.73 -9.73 1.68
C THR A 105 -11.51 -11.01 1.91
N ASP A 106 -11.58 -11.48 3.15
CA ASP A 106 -12.38 -12.67 3.53
C ASP A 106 -13.88 -12.42 3.30
N ALA A 107 -14.38 -11.24 3.68
CA ALA A 107 -15.77 -10.87 3.44
C ALA A 107 -16.12 -10.84 1.96
N LEU A 108 -15.24 -10.28 1.13
CA LEU A 108 -15.43 -10.23 -0.31
C LEU A 108 -15.38 -11.64 -0.94
N ALA A 109 -14.52 -12.52 -0.42
CA ALA A 109 -14.39 -13.90 -0.90
C ALA A 109 -15.62 -14.75 -0.60
N VAL A 110 -16.34 -14.50 0.49
CA VAL A 110 -17.60 -15.19 0.83
C VAL A 110 -18.67 -14.92 -0.25
N GLY A 111 -18.70 -13.74 -0.83
CA GLY A 111 -19.69 -13.34 -1.82
C GLY A 111 -21.05 -13.01 -1.20
N GLY A 112 -22.07 -12.87 -2.05
CA GLY A 112 -23.44 -12.60 -1.65
C GLY A 112 -23.63 -11.30 -0.87
N ASP A 113 -24.58 -11.31 0.05
CA ASP A 113 -24.95 -10.11 0.83
C ASP A 113 -23.85 -9.67 1.80
N GLU A 114 -23.10 -10.60 2.35
CA GLU A 114 -21.96 -10.28 3.22
C GLU A 114 -20.88 -9.47 2.48
N ALA A 115 -20.48 -9.93 1.29
CA ALA A 115 -19.54 -9.21 0.45
C ALA A 115 -20.07 -7.83 0.04
N LYS A 116 -21.35 -7.77 -0.31
CA LYS A 116 -22.01 -6.50 -0.69
C LYS A 116 -21.99 -5.49 0.47
N ARG A 117 -22.32 -5.92 1.67
CA ARG A 117 -22.31 -5.03 2.84
C ARG A 117 -20.89 -4.54 3.16
N ALA A 118 -19.90 -5.45 3.15
CA ALA A 118 -18.51 -5.11 3.40
C ALA A 118 -17.97 -4.13 2.35
N PHE A 119 -18.27 -4.37 1.08
CA PHE A 119 -17.88 -3.50 -0.03
C PHE A 119 -18.49 -2.11 0.11
N GLN A 120 -19.77 -2.01 0.41
CA GLN A 120 -20.46 -0.73 0.62
C GLN A 120 -19.91 0.02 1.84
N ALA A 121 -19.56 -0.69 2.92
CA ALA A 121 -18.92 -0.08 4.08
C ALA A 121 -17.53 0.46 3.77
N MET A 122 -16.77 -0.22 2.92
CA MET A 122 -15.43 0.18 2.48
C MET A 122 -15.44 1.45 1.62
N MET A 123 -16.43 1.61 0.75
CA MET A 123 -16.43 2.65 -0.29
C MET A 123 -16.18 4.09 0.21
N PRO A 124 -16.73 4.54 1.36
CA PRO A 124 -16.46 5.90 1.85
C PRO A 124 -15.17 6.02 2.67
N MET A 125 -14.47 4.91 2.93
CA MET A 125 -13.27 4.92 3.76
C MET A 125 -12.05 5.43 3.00
N LYS A 126 -11.10 5.98 3.73
CA LYS A 126 -9.69 6.12 3.33
C LYS A 126 -8.92 4.93 3.89
N LYS A 127 -8.34 5.06 5.08
CA LYS A 127 -7.83 3.89 5.80
C LYS A 127 -8.99 2.99 6.18
N ILE A 128 -8.82 1.68 6.02
CA ILE A 128 -9.85 0.71 6.37
C ILE A 128 -10.02 0.64 7.89
N ASP A 129 -11.26 0.75 8.34
CA ASP A 129 -11.67 0.54 9.72
C ASP A 129 -12.16 -0.90 9.89
N VAL A 130 -11.38 -1.72 10.58
CA VAL A 130 -11.64 -3.13 10.77
C VAL A 130 -12.98 -3.36 11.49
N ALA A 131 -13.26 -2.60 12.55
CA ALA A 131 -14.49 -2.77 13.32
C ALA A 131 -15.73 -2.48 12.47
N THR A 132 -15.69 -1.47 11.60
CA THR A 132 -16.81 -1.16 10.69
C THR A 132 -17.01 -2.27 9.65
N ILE A 133 -15.94 -2.85 9.11
CA ILE A 133 -16.06 -4.00 8.20
C ILE A 133 -16.65 -5.22 8.93
N GLU A 134 -16.18 -5.52 10.13
CA GLU A 134 -16.74 -6.62 10.93
C GLU A 134 -18.22 -6.44 11.22
N ALA A 135 -18.64 -5.22 11.59
CA ALA A 135 -20.05 -4.91 11.82
C ALA A 135 -20.88 -5.09 10.53
N ALA A 136 -20.37 -4.64 9.40
CA ALA A 136 -21.03 -4.80 8.10
C ALA A 136 -21.18 -6.29 7.72
N ARG A 137 -20.18 -7.10 7.97
CA ARG A 137 -20.23 -8.56 7.75
C ARG A 137 -21.37 -9.21 8.51
N ARG A 138 -21.58 -8.80 9.76
CA ARG A 138 -22.63 -9.33 10.65
C ARG A 138 -24.02 -8.75 10.34
N GLY A 139 -24.15 -7.84 9.39
CA GLY A 139 -25.40 -7.15 9.09
C GLY A 139 -25.78 -6.10 10.13
N LEU A 140 -24.84 -5.67 10.97
CA LEU A 140 -25.04 -4.60 11.93
C LEU A 140 -24.82 -3.25 11.21
N VAL A 141 -25.88 -2.46 11.09
CA VAL A 141 -25.78 -1.09 10.57
C VAL A 141 -25.29 -0.20 11.71
N THR A 142 -24.13 0.43 11.55
CA THR A 142 -23.76 1.51 12.45
C THR A 142 -24.72 2.68 12.20
N SER A 143 -25.48 3.04 13.22
CA SER A 143 -26.63 3.96 13.16
C SER A 143 -26.27 5.44 13.01
N GLU A 144 -25.23 5.78 12.24
CA GLU A 144 -24.82 7.19 12.03
C GLU A 144 -25.13 7.75 10.64
N ALA A 145 -25.72 6.97 9.74
CA ALA A 145 -26.07 7.44 8.40
C ALA A 145 -27.54 7.85 8.23
N SER A 146 -28.34 7.87 9.29
CA SER A 146 -29.78 8.18 9.22
C SER A 146 -30.19 9.48 9.92
N ARG A 147 -29.31 10.47 9.99
CA ARG A 147 -29.67 11.82 10.41
C ARG A 147 -29.05 12.85 9.47
N LYS A 148 -29.64 12.95 8.26
CA LYS A 148 -29.74 14.24 7.52
C LYS A 148 -30.77 14.12 6.42
#